data_b3ead755ce0ff49d323ab7b2365d62e0
#
_entry.id   b3ead755ce0ff49d323ab7b2365d62e0
#
_cell.length_a   1.000
_cell.length_b   1.000
_cell.length_c   1.000
_cell.angle_alpha   90.00
_cell.angle_beta   90.00
_cell.angle_gamma   90.00
#
_symmetry.space_group_name_H-M   'P 1'
#
loop_
_entity.id
_entity.type
_entity.pdbx_description
1 polymer ?
#
loop_
_entity_poly.entity_id
_entity_poly.type
_entity_poly.pdbx_seq_one_letter_code
_entity_poly.pdbx_strand_id
1 'polypeptide(L)'
;MGIAVKELLTLEYFKDYHVIAGKSGLHKEIQGTTLLEAPDALRWAKGKELVLSSGYVLAQEPDCLEEAFKSGSMQGTSAMMIKRGRYLDEIPQRLIDLFDQYEIPLISMPFSVPWMELMSQINTAVMNRTIRRFKVHSNNHLQVSDQSYKVQKINKILRAVEVEMKFPAFIYDLAEEKSYYSSPDFKRITESFGLSESDYWEPSMPYTKHTLCDYINMARIRLINPGNLEGPR
;
A
#
# COMPACT_ATOMS: atom_id res chain seq x y z
N MET A 1 0.82 8.70 -3.05
CA MET A 1 -0.23 8.73 -2.01
C MET A 1 0.21 7.82 -0.89
N GLY A 2 0.10 8.27 0.36
CA GLY A 2 0.61 7.55 1.52
C GLY A 2 -0.25 7.73 2.75
N ILE A 3 0.16 7.11 3.86
CA ILE A 3 -0.44 7.27 5.18
C ILE A 3 0.46 8.19 6.02
N ALA A 4 -0.12 9.13 6.79
CA ALA A 4 0.67 9.95 7.70
C ALA A 4 1.26 9.10 8.83
N VAL A 5 2.48 9.42 9.29
CA VAL A 5 3.14 8.70 10.40
C VAL A 5 2.24 8.64 11.63
N LYS A 6 1.63 9.77 12.01
CA LYS A 6 0.69 9.82 13.14
C LYS A 6 -0.49 8.88 12.97
N GLU A 7 -1.02 8.77 11.74
CA GLU A 7 -2.17 7.90 11.44
C GLU A 7 -1.77 6.42 11.49
N LEU A 8 -0.58 6.07 11.00
CA LEU A 8 -0.03 4.71 11.11
C LEU A 8 0.07 4.29 12.58
N LEU A 9 0.59 5.16 13.44
CA LEU A 9 0.77 4.88 14.87
C LEU A 9 -0.53 4.79 15.67
N THR A 10 -1.68 5.19 15.12
CA THR A 10 -2.99 4.98 15.77
C THR A 10 -3.59 3.58 15.54
N LEU A 11 -3.01 2.79 14.64
CA LEU A 11 -3.48 1.44 14.38
C LEU A 11 -3.08 0.52 15.54
N GLU A 12 -3.97 -0.42 15.89
CA GLU A 12 -3.80 -1.34 17.05
C GLU A 12 -2.45 -2.10 17.01
N TYR A 13 -2.00 -2.47 15.81
CA TYR A 13 -0.71 -3.14 15.63
C TYR A 13 0.48 -2.33 16.15
N PHE A 14 0.40 -0.99 16.12
CA PHE A 14 1.51 -0.09 16.47
C PHE A 14 1.39 0.50 17.88
N LYS A 15 0.51 -0.02 18.74
CA LYS A 15 0.29 0.51 20.10
C LYS A 15 1.53 0.51 21.00
N ASP A 16 2.43 -0.47 20.81
CA ASP A 16 3.66 -0.62 21.58
C ASP A 16 4.87 0.09 20.93
N TYR A 17 4.62 0.93 19.93
CA TYR A 17 5.64 1.72 19.26
C TYR A 17 5.70 3.14 19.83
N HIS A 18 6.89 3.61 20.15
CA HIS A 18 7.06 4.89 20.86
C HIS A 18 7.90 5.88 20.06
N VAL A 19 7.36 7.08 19.87
CA VAL A 19 8.11 8.18 19.24
C VAL A 19 9.15 8.70 20.22
N ILE A 20 10.42 8.62 19.86
CA ILE A 20 11.56 9.04 20.66
C ILE A 20 11.94 10.49 20.33
N ALA A 21 11.98 10.83 19.03
CA ALA A 21 12.38 12.14 18.54
C ALA A 21 11.58 12.53 17.28
N GLY A 22 11.73 13.75 16.79
CA GLY A 22 11.17 14.24 15.54
C GLY A 22 9.64 14.35 15.54
N LYS A 23 9.01 14.62 16.68
CA LYS A 23 7.54 14.67 16.82
C LYS A 23 6.86 15.66 15.89
N SER A 24 7.53 16.77 15.53
CA SER A 24 7.03 17.74 14.56
C SER A 24 6.79 17.15 13.17
N GLY A 25 7.55 16.11 12.79
CA GLY A 25 7.44 15.40 11.51
C GLY A 25 6.35 14.35 11.42
N LEU A 26 5.53 14.12 12.45
CA LEU A 26 4.47 13.09 12.47
C LEU A 26 3.39 13.26 11.38
N HIS A 27 3.34 14.41 10.73
CA HIS A 27 2.45 14.68 9.61
C HIS A 27 2.97 14.16 8.26
N LYS A 28 4.26 13.78 8.16
CA LYS A 28 4.88 13.28 6.92
C LYS A 28 4.18 12.02 6.43
N GLU A 29 4.06 11.89 5.10
CA GLU A 29 3.40 10.75 4.47
C GLU A 29 4.39 9.62 4.18
N ILE A 30 4.01 8.37 4.55
CA ILE A 30 4.71 7.14 4.22
C ILE A 30 4.08 6.55 2.95
N GLN A 31 4.90 6.25 1.94
CA GLN A 31 4.47 5.61 0.70
C GLN A 31 5.10 4.21 0.50
N GLY A 32 6.13 3.90 1.24
CA GLY A 32 6.83 2.62 1.19
C GLY A 32 7.78 2.45 2.37
N THR A 33 8.50 1.34 2.37
CA THR A 33 9.49 1.00 3.40
C THR A 33 10.84 0.71 2.77
N THR A 34 11.91 1.07 3.48
CA THR A 34 13.31 0.75 3.14
C THR A 34 14.00 0.17 4.36
N LEU A 35 14.82 -0.87 4.17
CA LEU A 35 15.65 -1.43 5.24
C LEU A 35 17.00 -0.74 5.26
N LEU A 36 17.45 -0.32 6.45
CA LEU A 36 18.82 0.11 6.67
C LEU A 36 19.69 -1.14 6.91
N GLU A 37 20.14 -1.76 5.83
CA GLU A 37 20.95 -2.98 5.81
C GLU A 37 22.45 -2.72 5.68
N ALA A 38 22.81 -1.54 5.14
CA ALA A 38 24.19 -1.09 4.95
C ALA A 38 24.26 0.42 5.21
N PRO A 39 25.46 0.97 5.54
CA PRO A 39 25.63 2.39 5.84
C PRO A 39 25.20 3.33 4.71
N ASP A 40 25.34 2.89 3.46
CA ASP A 40 24.98 3.67 2.28
C ASP A 40 23.56 3.40 1.74
N ALA A 41 22.79 2.54 2.39
CA ALA A 41 21.44 2.15 1.92
C ALA A 41 20.51 3.35 1.69
N LEU A 42 20.68 4.43 2.47
CA LEU A 42 19.87 5.64 2.36
C LEU A 42 20.13 6.46 1.06
N ARG A 43 21.24 6.21 0.36
CA ARG A 43 21.49 6.84 -0.94
C ARG A 43 20.53 6.41 -2.03
N TRP A 44 19.88 5.26 -1.85
CA TRP A 44 18.93 4.67 -2.79
C TRP A 44 17.47 4.98 -2.46
N ALA A 45 17.22 5.65 -1.32
CA ALA A 45 15.89 6.04 -0.90
C ALA A 45 15.27 7.05 -1.88
N LYS A 46 14.02 6.81 -2.26
CA LYS A 46 13.29 7.66 -3.23
C LYS A 46 12.48 8.77 -2.59
N GLY A 47 12.54 8.87 -1.26
CA GLY A 47 11.74 9.79 -0.46
C GLY A 47 10.35 9.23 -0.11
N LYS A 48 9.76 9.80 0.94
CA LYS A 48 8.49 9.36 1.54
C LYS A 48 8.51 7.90 2.02
N GLU A 49 9.67 7.42 2.39
CA GLU A 49 9.86 6.07 2.90
C GLU A 49 9.93 6.06 4.43
N LEU A 50 9.45 4.98 5.00
CA LEU A 50 9.70 4.62 6.38
C LEU A 50 10.92 3.71 6.43
N VAL A 51 12.01 4.21 7.01
CA VAL A 51 13.27 3.47 7.15
C VAL A 51 13.16 2.53 8.34
N LEU A 52 13.45 1.25 8.12
CA LEU A 52 13.43 0.20 9.14
C LEU A 52 14.86 -0.22 9.48
N SER A 53 15.21 -0.26 10.77
CA SER A 53 16.55 -0.64 11.23
C SER A 53 16.50 -1.62 12.38
N SER A 54 17.36 -2.63 12.32
CA SER A 54 17.63 -3.51 13.47
C SER A 54 18.53 -2.88 14.52
N GLY A 55 19.15 -1.73 14.21
CA GLY A 55 20.21 -1.14 14.99
C GLY A 55 21.62 -1.69 14.67
N TYR A 56 21.72 -2.76 13.87
CA TYR A 56 23.01 -3.41 13.59
C TYR A 56 23.99 -2.46 12.90
N VAL A 57 23.57 -1.81 11.82
CA VAL A 57 24.41 -0.86 11.07
C VAL A 57 24.91 0.26 11.98
N LEU A 58 24.02 0.81 12.83
CA LEU A 58 24.37 1.87 13.78
C LEU A 58 25.36 1.43 14.86
N ALA A 59 25.29 0.14 15.25
CA ALA A 59 26.24 -0.42 16.22
C ALA A 59 27.65 -0.62 15.60
N GLN A 60 27.72 -0.92 14.29
CA GLN A 60 28.98 -1.11 13.58
C GLN A 60 29.57 0.23 13.13
N GLU A 61 28.74 1.12 12.61
CA GLU A 61 29.11 2.43 12.08
C GLU A 61 28.25 3.52 12.71
N PRO A 62 28.59 3.97 13.93
CA PRO A 62 27.76 4.91 14.70
C PRO A 62 27.51 6.25 14.00
N ASP A 63 28.43 6.65 13.13
CA ASP A 63 28.38 7.95 12.45
C ASP A 63 27.61 7.92 11.11
N CYS A 64 27.19 6.73 10.64
CA CYS A 64 26.55 6.58 9.33
C CYS A 64 25.27 7.42 9.17
N LEU A 65 24.43 7.53 10.20
CA LEU A 65 23.24 8.40 10.17
C LEU A 65 23.61 9.88 10.19
N GLU A 66 24.63 10.27 10.97
CA GLU A 66 25.09 11.65 11.00
C GLU A 66 25.62 12.08 9.62
N GLU A 67 26.35 11.21 8.94
CA GLU A 67 26.79 11.43 7.56
C GLU A 67 25.60 11.48 6.60
N ALA A 68 24.59 10.63 6.77
CA ALA A 68 23.40 10.63 5.96
C ALA A 68 22.58 11.93 6.13
N PHE A 69 22.52 12.49 7.33
CA PHE A 69 21.93 13.81 7.57
C PHE A 69 22.75 14.92 6.90
N LYS A 70 24.08 14.92 7.06
CA LYS A 70 24.97 15.92 6.46
C LYS A 70 24.98 15.88 4.93
N SER A 71 24.95 14.70 4.35
CA SER A 71 24.90 14.52 2.87
C SER A 71 23.53 14.79 2.26
N GLY A 72 22.49 14.94 3.09
CA GLY A 72 21.12 15.10 2.63
C GLY A 72 20.42 13.79 2.23
N SER A 73 21.06 12.62 2.42
CA SER A 73 20.45 11.32 2.09
C SER A 73 19.21 10.99 2.94
N MET A 74 19.08 11.63 4.12
CA MET A 74 17.87 11.56 4.94
C MET A 74 16.76 12.49 4.48
N GLN A 75 17.02 13.42 3.53
CA GLN A 75 15.99 14.33 3.03
C GLN A 75 14.89 13.54 2.32
N GLY A 76 13.65 13.83 2.68
CA GLY A 76 12.52 13.09 2.13
C GLY A 76 12.12 11.83 2.88
N THR A 77 12.94 11.34 3.81
CA THR A 77 12.55 10.26 4.72
C THR A 77 11.35 10.69 5.57
N SER A 78 10.33 9.85 5.63
CA SER A 78 9.11 10.17 6.39
C SER A 78 9.24 9.89 7.87
N ALA A 79 9.91 8.80 8.22
CA ALA A 79 10.23 8.42 9.60
C ALA A 79 11.27 7.29 9.59
N MET A 80 11.84 7.01 10.75
CA MET A 80 12.66 5.83 10.98
C MET A 80 12.13 5.02 12.15
N MET A 81 12.02 3.70 11.98
CA MET A 81 11.72 2.75 13.06
C MET A 81 12.96 1.93 13.41
N ILE A 82 13.25 1.81 14.68
CA ILE A 82 14.43 1.10 15.16
C ILE A 82 14.09 0.09 16.26
N LYS A 83 14.61 -1.13 16.11
CA LYS A 83 14.57 -2.15 17.15
C LYS A 83 15.61 -1.84 18.23
N ARG A 84 15.19 -1.82 19.49
CA ARG A 84 16.09 -1.72 20.64
C ARG A 84 16.25 -3.06 21.36
N GLY A 85 17.36 -3.21 22.05
CA GLY A 85 17.60 -4.35 22.96
C GLY A 85 18.38 -5.51 22.35
N ARG A 86 18.94 -5.38 21.13
CA ARG A 86 19.85 -6.39 20.58
C ARG A 86 21.22 -5.84 20.18
N TYR A 87 21.22 -4.79 19.40
CA TYR A 87 22.46 -4.14 18.90
C TYR A 87 22.63 -2.74 19.47
N LEU A 88 21.52 -2.13 19.89
CA LEU A 88 21.48 -0.82 20.53
C LEU A 88 20.54 -0.90 21.75
N ASP A 89 21.09 -0.74 22.92
CA ASP A 89 20.34 -0.64 24.17
C ASP A 89 19.77 0.77 24.33
N GLU A 90 20.60 1.77 24.04
CA GLU A 90 20.23 3.17 24.07
C GLU A 90 20.58 3.88 22.77
N ILE A 91 19.75 4.83 22.38
CA ILE A 91 20.00 5.68 21.22
C ILE A 91 20.80 6.88 21.69
N PRO A 92 21.97 7.15 21.10
CA PRO A 92 22.81 8.29 21.47
C PRO A 92 22.04 9.61 21.38
N GLN A 93 22.20 10.48 22.39
CA GLN A 93 21.49 11.78 22.43
C GLN A 93 21.74 12.61 21.16
N ARG A 94 22.95 12.58 20.63
CA ARG A 94 23.30 13.28 19.38
C ARG A 94 22.40 12.89 18.18
N LEU A 95 22.00 11.62 18.12
CA LEU A 95 21.05 11.18 17.07
C LEU A 95 19.64 11.67 17.34
N ILE A 96 19.20 11.65 18.59
CA ILE A 96 17.90 12.21 18.99
C ILE A 96 17.83 13.67 18.56
N ASP A 97 18.85 14.46 18.85
CA ASP A 97 18.95 15.88 18.50
C ASP A 97 18.89 16.10 16.98
N LEU A 98 19.54 15.24 16.17
CA LEU A 98 19.47 15.31 14.71
C LEU A 98 18.07 15.00 14.20
N PHE A 99 17.41 13.96 14.70
CA PHE A 99 16.05 13.64 14.30
C PHE A 99 15.04 14.74 14.66
N ASP A 100 15.22 15.41 15.80
CA ASP A 100 14.44 16.57 16.18
C ASP A 100 14.73 17.78 15.28
N GLN A 101 16.01 18.07 15.02
CA GLN A 101 16.43 19.18 14.15
C GLN A 101 15.90 19.05 12.72
N TYR A 102 15.90 17.85 12.15
CA TYR A 102 15.43 17.60 10.78
C TYR A 102 13.94 17.20 10.71
N GLU A 103 13.25 17.24 11.84
CA GLU A 103 11.82 16.93 11.94
C GLU A 103 11.49 15.55 11.33
N ILE A 104 12.33 14.56 11.54
CA ILE A 104 12.12 13.19 11.10
C ILE A 104 11.75 12.33 12.32
N PRO A 105 10.54 11.74 12.40
CA PRO A 105 10.17 10.90 13.52
C PRO A 105 11.08 9.69 13.65
N LEU A 106 11.69 9.54 14.84
CA LEU A 106 12.40 8.35 15.25
C LEU A 106 11.52 7.55 16.20
N ILE A 107 11.24 6.30 15.84
CA ILE A 107 10.26 5.46 16.52
C ILE A 107 10.95 4.19 17.01
N SER A 108 10.84 3.93 18.31
CA SER A 108 11.25 2.66 18.92
C SER A 108 10.19 1.60 18.67
N MET A 109 10.60 0.42 18.27
CA MET A 109 9.70 -0.73 18.10
C MET A 109 10.18 -1.96 18.88
N PRO A 110 9.27 -2.90 19.22
CA PRO A 110 9.62 -4.13 19.89
C PRO A 110 10.60 -4.96 19.04
N PHE A 111 11.59 -5.55 19.72
CA PHE A 111 12.62 -6.37 19.06
C PHE A 111 12.03 -7.62 18.38
N SER A 112 11.03 -8.25 19.02
CA SER A 112 10.45 -9.53 18.61
C SER A 112 9.64 -9.48 17.31
N VAL A 113 9.31 -8.27 16.80
CA VAL A 113 8.48 -8.12 15.60
C VAL A 113 9.24 -8.59 14.35
N PRO A 114 8.71 -9.58 13.59
CA PRO A 114 9.31 -10.01 12.33
C PRO A 114 9.21 -8.91 11.25
N TRP A 115 10.28 -8.74 10.46
CA TRP A 115 10.30 -7.75 9.38
C TRP A 115 9.16 -7.93 8.38
N MET A 116 8.91 -9.18 7.99
CA MET A 116 7.89 -9.51 7.00
C MET A 116 6.49 -9.11 7.47
N GLU A 117 6.18 -9.34 8.74
CA GLU A 117 4.92 -8.96 9.35
C GLU A 117 4.79 -7.43 9.42
N LEU A 118 5.81 -6.74 9.93
CA LEU A 118 5.83 -5.28 10.01
C LEU A 118 5.62 -4.63 8.63
N MET A 119 6.39 -5.06 7.63
CA MET A 119 6.28 -4.53 6.26
C MET A 119 4.90 -4.81 5.66
N SER A 120 4.32 -5.99 5.92
CA SER A 120 2.96 -6.32 5.48
C SER A 120 1.93 -5.39 6.10
N GLN A 121 2.02 -5.11 7.41
CA GLN A 121 1.11 -4.20 8.10
C GLN A 121 1.21 -2.76 7.57
N ILE A 122 2.44 -2.27 7.36
CA ILE A 122 2.66 -0.93 6.80
C ILE A 122 2.10 -0.83 5.38
N ASN A 123 2.42 -1.79 4.51
CA ASN A 123 1.94 -1.80 3.13
C ASN A 123 0.42 -1.89 3.06
N THR A 124 -0.21 -2.70 3.90
CA THR A 124 -1.65 -2.79 4.02
C THR A 124 -2.26 -1.45 4.44
N ALA A 125 -1.64 -0.76 5.41
CA ALA A 125 -2.11 0.55 5.85
C ALA A 125 -2.02 1.61 4.74
N VAL A 126 -0.91 1.62 3.98
CA VAL A 126 -0.72 2.51 2.82
C VAL A 126 -1.77 2.23 1.74
N MET A 127 -1.99 0.95 1.40
CA MET A 127 -2.98 0.54 0.41
C MET A 127 -4.40 0.89 0.85
N ASN A 128 -4.77 0.59 2.09
CA ASN A 128 -6.09 0.90 2.63
C ASN A 128 -6.37 2.41 2.61
N ARG A 129 -5.36 3.24 2.89
CA ARG A 129 -5.49 4.70 2.81
C ARG A 129 -5.74 5.15 1.38
N THR A 130 -5.04 4.57 0.43
CA THR A 130 -5.23 4.83 -1.00
C THR A 130 -6.64 4.45 -1.42
N ILE A 131 -7.11 3.26 -1.09
CA ILE A 131 -8.47 2.79 -1.40
C ILE A 131 -9.54 3.68 -0.74
N ARG A 132 -9.37 4.09 0.52
CA ARG A 132 -10.30 5.01 1.20
C ARG A 132 -10.39 6.36 0.51
N ARG A 133 -9.27 6.94 0.05
CA ARG A 133 -9.28 8.19 -0.71
C ARG A 133 -10.02 8.05 -2.04
N PHE A 134 -9.85 6.95 -2.75
CA PHE A 134 -10.66 6.65 -3.94
C PHE A 134 -12.15 6.57 -3.60
N LYS A 135 -12.52 5.95 -2.46
CA LYS A 135 -13.92 5.90 -2.01
C LYS A 135 -14.50 7.28 -1.67
N VAL A 136 -13.73 8.16 -1.03
CA VAL A 136 -14.21 9.51 -0.64
C VAL A 136 -14.43 10.39 -1.87
N HIS A 137 -13.55 10.36 -2.87
CA HIS A 137 -13.78 11.07 -4.13
C HIS A 137 -14.99 10.52 -4.90
N SER A 138 -15.38 9.29 -4.58
CA SER A 138 -16.50 8.57 -5.14
C SER A 138 -17.86 8.93 -4.53
N ASN A 139 -17.88 9.38 -3.28
CA ASN A 139 -19.13 9.59 -2.53
C ASN A 139 -19.78 10.97 -2.71
N ASN A 140 -19.11 11.91 -3.41
CA ASN A 140 -19.61 13.28 -3.51
C ASN A 140 -20.68 13.54 -4.57
N HIS A 141 -21.18 12.53 -5.27
CA HIS A 141 -22.32 12.67 -6.16
C HIS A 141 -23.25 11.46 -6.15
N LEU A 142 -24.51 11.74 -5.84
CA LEU A 142 -25.75 11.04 -6.19
C LEU A 142 -26.48 10.30 -5.05
N GLN A 143 -27.59 10.89 -4.66
CA GLN A 143 -28.79 10.20 -4.20
C GLN A 143 -29.44 9.51 -5.42
N VAL A 144 -29.40 8.19 -5.51
CA VAL A 144 -30.09 7.38 -6.54
C VAL A 144 -30.56 6.08 -5.91
N SER A 145 -31.69 5.54 -6.39
CA SER A 145 -32.34 4.32 -5.92
C SER A 145 -31.40 3.13 -5.72
N ASP A 146 -31.64 2.28 -4.72
CA ASP A 146 -30.72 1.25 -4.23
C ASP A 146 -30.07 0.33 -5.30
N GLN A 147 -30.81 -0.12 -6.31
CA GLN A 147 -30.25 -0.96 -7.38
C GLN A 147 -29.32 -0.17 -8.33
N SER A 148 -29.69 1.05 -8.66
CA SER A 148 -28.86 1.95 -9.47
C SER A 148 -27.56 2.33 -8.76
N TYR A 149 -27.60 2.45 -7.44
CA TYR A 149 -26.42 2.76 -6.62
C TYR A 149 -25.39 1.62 -6.62
N LYS A 150 -25.83 0.36 -6.48
CA LYS A 150 -24.96 -0.83 -6.52
C LYS A 150 -24.20 -0.89 -7.87
N VAL A 151 -24.94 -0.77 -8.98
CA VAL A 151 -24.38 -0.81 -10.34
C VAL A 151 -23.40 0.33 -10.58
N GLN A 152 -23.74 1.55 -10.22
CA GLN A 152 -22.86 2.71 -10.38
C GLN A 152 -21.58 2.58 -9.54
N LYS A 153 -21.68 2.05 -8.32
CA LYS A 153 -20.53 1.81 -7.45
C LYS A 153 -19.57 0.76 -8.03
N ILE A 154 -20.11 -0.34 -8.56
CA ILE A 154 -19.31 -1.39 -9.23
C ILE A 154 -18.63 -0.81 -10.47
N ASN A 155 -19.34 -0.13 -11.35
CA ASN A 155 -18.76 0.47 -12.56
C ASN A 155 -17.68 1.50 -12.24
N LYS A 156 -17.83 2.26 -11.16
CA LYS A 156 -16.84 3.24 -10.72
C LYS A 156 -15.58 2.58 -10.17
N ILE A 157 -15.71 1.48 -9.44
CA ILE A 157 -14.57 0.68 -8.99
C ILE A 157 -13.85 0.08 -10.18
N LEU A 158 -14.57 -0.50 -11.14
CA LEU A 158 -13.97 -1.09 -12.35
C LEU A 158 -13.22 -0.06 -13.18
N ARG A 159 -13.78 1.14 -13.36
CA ARG A 159 -13.08 2.24 -14.05
C ARG A 159 -11.81 2.67 -13.31
N ALA A 160 -11.84 2.74 -11.99
CA ALA A 160 -10.65 3.07 -11.20
C ALA A 160 -9.57 1.99 -11.35
N VAL A 161 -9.96 0.71 -11.38
CA VAL A 161 -9.06 -0.41 -11.63
C VAL A 161 -8.45 -0.31 -13.05
N GLU A 162 -9.27 -0.05 -14.07
CA GLU A 162 -8.78 0.11 -15.45
C GLU A 162 -7.75 1.25 -15.57
N VAL A 163 -8.02 2.39 -14.94
CA VAL A 163 -7.11 3.54 -14.96
C VAL A 163 -5.79 3.23 -14.26
N GLU A 164 -5.84 2.58 -13.10
CA GLU A 164 -4.66 2.28 -12.30
C GLU A 164 -3.82 1.15 -12.91
N MET A 165 -4.49 0.07 -13.32
CA MET A 165 -3.83 -1.13 -13.82
C MET A 165 -3.49 -1.03 -15.31
N LYS A 166 -4.03 -0.03 -16.04
CA LYS A 166 -3.93 0.11 -17.52
C LYS A 166 -4.50 -1.08 -18.30
N PHE A 167 -5.38 -1.85 -17.66
CA PHE A 167 -6.07 -2.98 -18.27
C PHE A 167 -7.57 -2.88 -18.00
N PRO A 168 -8.42 -3.18 -19.00
CA PRO A 168 -9.85 -3.25 -18.81
C PRO A 168 -10.19 -4.41 -17.85
N ALA A 169 -11.24 -4.22 -17.07
CA ALA A 169 -11.66 -5.18 -16.06
C ALA A 169 -13.17 -5.42 -16.12
N PHE A 170 -13.60 -6.62 -15.73
CA PHE A 170 -15.00 -6.91 -15.51
C PHE A 170 -15.19 -7.75 -14.25
N ILE A 171 -16.41 -7.72 -13.73
CA ILE A 171 -16.88 -8.56 -12.63
C ILE A 171 -18.09 -9.32 -13.12
N TYR A 172 -18.11 -10.63 -12.92
CA TYR A 172 -19.27 -11.46 -13.06
C TYR A 172 -19.86 -11.79 -11.68
N ASP A 173 -21.08 -11.34 -11.42
CA ASP A 173 -21.82 -11.64 -10.19
C ASP A 173 -22.59 -12.97 -10.38
N LEU A 174 -22.09 -14.01 -9.72
CA LEU A 174 -22.65 -15.36 -9.82
C LEU A 174 -24.06 -15.50 -9.22
N ALA A 175 -24.37 -14.66 -8.24
CA ALA A 175 -25.68 -14.73 -7.57
C ALA A 175 -26.77 -14.06 -8.40
N GLU A 176 -26.43 -12.99 -9.11
CA GLU A 176 -27.35 -12.26 -9.96
C GLU A 176 -27.20 -12.58 -11.46
N GLU A 177 -26.22 -13.43 -11.82
CA GLU A 177 -25.87 -13.79 -13.20
C GLU A 177 -25.66 -12.57 -14.09
N LYS A 178 -24.96 -11.54 -13.55
CA LYS A 178 -24.74 -10.27 -14.24
C LYS A 178 -23.29 -9.93 -14.40
N SER A 179 -22.96 -9.42 -15.58
CA SER A 179 -21.61 -8.89 -15.90
C SER A 179 -21.57 -7.37 -15.80
N TYR A 180 -20.53 -6.85 -15.15
CA TYR A 180 -20.23 -5.42 -15.04
C TYR A 180 -18.86 -5.16 -15.66
N TYR A 181 -18.74 -4.14 -16.50
CA TYR A 181 -17.56 -3.83 -17.28
C TYR A 181 -16.99 -2.46 -16.89
N SER A 182 -15.66 -2.31 -16.95
CA SER A 182 -14.97 -1.03 -16.68
C SER A 182 -15.30 0.05 -17.71
N SER A 183 -15.53 -0.35 -18.96
CA SER A 183 -15.91 0.57 -20.03
C SER A 183 -16.90 -0.06 -21.04
N PRO A 184 -17.74 0.76 -21.71
CA PRO A 184 -18.63 0.28 -22.77
C PRO A 184 -17.89 -0.33 -23.96
N ASP A 185 -16.69 0.17 -24.25
CA ASP A 185 -15.87 -0.33 -25.35
C ASP A 185 -15.34 -1.73 -25.04
N PHE A 186 -14.92 -1.97 -23.81
CA PHE A 186 -14.52 -3.29 -23.37
C PHE A 186 -15.69 -4.30 -23.43
N LYS A 187 -16.90 -3.89 -23.03
CA LYS A 187 -18.12 -4.71 -23.18
C LYS A 187 -18.32 -5.11 -24.65
N ARG A 188 -18.25 -4.16 -25.59
CA ARG A 188 -18.41 -4.43 -27.04
C ARG A 188 -17.35 -5.39 -27.57
N ILE A 189 -16.11 -5.24 -27.11
CA ILE A 189 -14.99 -6.14 -27.47
C ILE A 189 -15.30 -7.57 -26.98
N THR A 190 -15.66 -7.77 -25.73
CA THR A 190 -15.96 -9.09 -25.18
C THR A 190 -17.13 -9.76 -25.90
N GLU A 191 -18.18 -9.02 -26.22
CA GLU A 191 -19.34 -9.51 -26.98
C GLU A 191 -18.95 -9.88 -28.43
N SER A 192 -18.06 -9.12 -29.08
CA SER A 192 -17.61 -9.40 -30.45
C SER A 192 -16.77 -10.67 -30.58
N PHE A 193 -16.07 -11.06 -29.52
CA PHE A 193 -15.30 -12.31 -29.48
C PHE A 193 -16.15 -13.56 -29.16
N GLY A 194 -17.46 -13.38 -28.95
CA GLY A 194 -18.38 -14.50 -28.64
C GLY A 194 -18.03 -15.20 -27.34
N LEU A 195 -17.32 -14.53 -26.44
CA LEU A 195 -17.00 -15.09 -25.14
C LEU A 195 -18.29 -15.26 -24.35
N SER A 196 -18.73 -16.50 -24.18
CA SER A 196 -19.89 -16.81 -23.36
C SER A 196 -19.52 -16.67 -21.87
N GLU A 197 -20.49 -16.40 -21.01
CA GLU A 197 -20.26 -16.30 -19.58
C GLU A 197 -19.70 -17.60 -18.98
N SER A 198 -19.99 -18.75 -19.58
CA SER A 198 -19.43 -20.06 -19.22
C SER A 198 -17.94 -20.18 -19.50
N ASP A 199 -17.40 -19.52 -20.51
CA ASP A 199 -16.00 -19.60 -20.90
C ASP A 199 -15.04 -18.95 -19.88
N TYR A 200 -15.59 -18.14 -18.99
CA TYR A 200 -14.83 -17.49 -17.92
C TYR A 200 -14.59 -18.39 -16.69
N TRP A 201 -15.18 -19.59 -16.67
CA TRP A 201 -15.25 -20.43 -15.47
C TRP A 201 -14.27 -21.57 -15.41
N GLU A 202 -13.72 -22.01 -16.52
CA GLU A 202 -12.71 -23.05 -16.50
C GLU A 202 -11.33 -22.47 -16.13
N PRO A 203 -10.77 -22.83 -14.97
CA PRO A 203 -9.50 -22.28 -14.54
C PRO A 203 -8.36 -22.94 -15.31
N SER A 204 -7.73 -22.20 -16.20
CA SER A 204 -6.43 -22.58 -16.75
C SER A 204 -5.26 -22.31 -15.77
N MET A 205 -5.55 -21.71 -14.58
CA MET A 205 -4.56 -21.41 -13.55
C MET A 205 -5.14 -21.55 -12.13
N PRO A 206 -4.31 -21.86 -11.11
CA PRO A 206 -4.74 -21.89 -9.72
C PRO A 206 -5.13 -20.48 -9.26
N TYR A 207 -6.36 -20.31 -8.81
CA TYR A 207 -6.87 -19.05 -8.28
C TYR A 207 -6.65 -18.94 -6.78
N THR A 208 -6.16 -17.80 -6.34
CA THR A 208 -6.30 -17.39 -4.94
C THR A 208 -7.72 -16.86 -4.75
N LYS A 209 -8.46 -17.48 -3.85
CA LYS A 209 -9.82 -17.08 -3.50
C LYS A 209 -9.74 -15.78 -2.69
N HIS A 210 -10.07 -14.65 -3.31
CA HIS A 210 -10.18 -13.39 -2.59
C HIS A 210 -11.64 -13.17 -2.19
N THR A 211 -11.90 -13.15 -0.89
CA THR A 211 -13.19 -12.73 -0.34
C THR A 211 -13.17 -11.20 -0.27
N LEU A 212 -13.84 -10.53 -1.18
CA LEU A 212 -14.09 -9.10 -1.10
C LEU A 212 -15.33 -8.89 -0.23
N CYS A 213 -15.13 -8.62 1.06
CA CYS A 213 -16.14 -8.21 2.06
C CYS A 213 -17.44 -9.04 2.13
N ASP A 214 -17.98 -9.18 3.34
CA ASP A 214 -19.19 -9.93 3.72
C ASP A 214 -20.50 -9.59 3.00
N TYR A 215 -20.47 -8.79 1.93
CA TYR A 215 -21.61 -8.35 1.13
C TYR A 215 -21.64 -8.88 -0.31
N ILE A 216 -20.62 -9.60 -0.76
CA ILE A 216 -20.59 -10.18 -2.10
C ILE A 216 -20.25 -11.66 -1.95
N ASN A 217 -21.28 -12.49 -1.98
CA ASN A 217 -21.12 -13.95 -2.06
C ASN A 217 -20.38 -14.29 -3.37
N MET A 218 -19.06 -14.50 -3.25
CA MET A 218 -18.18 -14.98 -4.30
C MET A 218 -18.17 -14.18 -5.63
N ALA A 219 -17.33 -13.15 -5.69
CA ALA A 219 -16.93 -12.58 -6.98
C ALA A 219 -15.58 -13.17 -7.40
N ARG A 220 -15.44 -13.62 -8.64
CA ARG A 220 -14.14 -13.92 -9.27
C ARG A 220 -13.72 -12.72 -10.10
N ILE A 221 -12.47 -12.26 -9.90
CA ILE A 221 -11.86 -11.21 -10.72
C ILE A 221 -10.88 -11.89 -11.67
N ARG A 222 -11.08 -11.70 -12.97
CA ARG A 222 -10.14 -12.12 -14.02
C ARG A 222 -9.60 -10.87 -14.71
N LEU A 223 -8.29 -10.75 -14.76
CA LEU A 223 -7.61 -9.75 -15.56
C LEU A 223 -7.34 -10.34 -16.93
N ILE A 224 -7.90 -9.73 -17.98
CA ILE A 224 -7.65 -10.14 -19.36
C ILE A 224 -6.70 -9.11 -19.97
N ASN A 225 -5.54 -9.57 -20.43
CA ASN A 225 -4.62 -8.74 -21.20
C ASN A 225 -5.14 -8.65 -22.65
N PRO A 226 -5.54 -7.47 -23.12
CA PRO A 226 -6.04 -7.31 -24.50
C PRO A 226 -4.99 -7.63 -25.57
N GLY A 227 -3.69 -7.63 -25.24
CA GLY A 227 -2.62 -8.05 -26.17
C GLY A 227 -2.61 -9.54 -26.51
N ASN A 228 -3.30 -10.39 -25.76
CA ASN A 228 -3.44 -11.81 -26.03
C ASN A 228 -4.72 -12.18 -26.81
N LEU A 229 -5.49 -11.20 -27.23
CA LEU A 229 -6.72 -11.38 -28.00
C LEU A 229 -6.47 -11.42 -29.52
N GLU A 230 -5.24 -11.67 -29.97
CA GLU A 230 -5.02 -12.09 -31.35
C GLU A 230 -5.63 -13.48 -31.51
N GLY A 231 -6.84 -13.51 -32.09
CA GLY A 231 -7.53 -14.74 -32.43
C GLY A 231 -6.71 -15.58 -33.41
N PRO A 232 -7.02 -16.89 -33.51
CA PRO A 232 -6.34 -17.77 -34.47
C PRO A 232 -6.57 -17.23 -35.87
N ARG A 233 -5.45 -17.06 -36.62
CA ARG A 233 -5.46 -16.81 -38.06
C ARG A 233 -6.01 -18.02 -38.79
#